data_481be3c7bfc48c145e6161e00fa2d036
#
_entry.id   481be3c7bfc48c145e6161e00fa2d036
#
_cell.length_a   1.000
_cell.length_b   1.000
_cell.length_c   1.000
_cell.angle_alpha   90.00
_cell.angle_beta   90.00
_cell.angle_gamma   90.00
#
_symmetry.space_group_name_H-M   'P 1'
#
loop_
_entity.id
_entity.type
_entity.pdbx_description
1 polymer ?
#
loop_
_entity_poly.entity_id
_entity_poly.type
_entity_poly.pdbx_seq_one_letter_code
_entity_poly.pdbx_strand_id
1 'polypeptide(L)'
;MGHKDDLAELQHLAKGRLMGIVDTFGGEGTAELAVQSLAKAGRYLIVGQHGGDFKMPLVWLPQKAMTVRGSHVGNSPQLQEIIKLVRSGQLRQMPIDIRPLSQINEAMNDLEAGKVTGRIVFQPDEMMT
;
A
#
# COMPACT_ATOMS: atom_id res chain seq x y z
N MET A 1 -7.62 14.10 -4.14
CA MET A 1 -8.29 13.33 -3.09
C MET A 1 -8.42 14.23 -1.87
N GLY A 2 -9.64 14.37 -1.34
CA GLY A 2 -9.94 15.35 -0.29
C GLY A 2 -9.70 14.78 1.10
N HIS A 3 -8.52 14.97 1.66
CA HIS A 3 -8.08 14.43 2.95
C HIS A 3 -9.02 14.65 4.15
N LYS A 4 -9.88 15.66 4.14
CA LYS A 4 -10.81 15.93 5.26
C LYS A 4 -11.98 14.95 5.28
N ASP A 5 -12.50 14.60 4.12
CA ASP A 5 -13.62 13.65 4.01
C ASP A 5 -13.15 12.24 4.33
N ASP A 6 -11.94 11.87 3.88
CA ASP A 6 -11.30 10.57 4.14
C ASP A 6 -11.06 10.36 5.65
N LEU A 7 -10.60 11.39 6.37
CA LEU A 7 -10.39 11.32 7.81
C LEU A 7 -11.69 11.09 8.59
N ALA A 8 -12.74 11.86 8.25
CA ALA A 8 -14.04 11.74 8.88
C ALA A 8 -14.66 10.35 8.64
N GLU A 9 -14.53 9.83 7.42
CA GLU A 9 -15.00 8.49 7.06
C GLU A 9 -14.25 7.41 7.83
N LEU A 10 -12.91 7.45 7.89
CA LEU A 10 -12.11 6.51 8.65
C LEU A 10 -12.46 6.53 10.13
N GLN A 11 -12.62 7.72 10.72
CA GLN A 11 -13.02 7.86 12.12
C GLN A 11 -14.41 7.29 12.39
N HIS A 12 -15.35 7.49 11.47
CA HIS A 12 -16.69 6.95 11.55
C HIS A 12 -16.70 5.43 11.48
N LEU A 13 -16.04 4.86 10.48
CA LEU A 13 -15.93 3.40 10.28
C LEU A 13 -15.23 2.70 11.45
N ALA A 14 -14.16 3.29 11.95
CA ALA A 14 -13.41 2.76 13.07
C ALA A 14 -14.05 3.04 14.45
N LYS A 15 -15.13 3.83 14.50
CA LYS A 15 -15.78 4.26 15.75
C LYS A 15 -14.77 4.83 16.76
N GLY A 16 -13.82 5.61 16.28
CA GLY A 16 -12.74 6.21 17.08
C GLY A 16 -11.71 5.22 17.64
N ARG A 17 -11.69 3.97 17.22
CA ARG A 17 -10.81 2.90 17.74
C ARG A 17 -9.89 2.31 16.67
N LEU A 18 -9.39 3.12 15.75
CA LEU A 18 -8.42 2.67 14.74
C LEU A 18 -7.07 2.40 15.41
N MET A 19 -6.74 1.13 15.62
CA MET A 19 -5.55 0.72 16.37
C MET A 19 -4.37 0.35 15.49
N GLY A 20 -4.57 0.14 14.20
CA GLY A 20 -3.50 -0.22 13.27
C GLY A 20 -3.79 0.20 11.85
N ILE A 21 -2.76 0.69 11.18
CA ILE A 21 -2.77 1.01 9.75
C ILE A 21 -1.56 0.37 9.12
N VAL A 22 -1.79 -0.34 8.02
CA VAL A 22 -0.75 -0.84 7.13
C VAL A 22 -0.84 -0.04 5.84
N ASP A 23 0.17 0.78 5.59
CA ASP A 23 0.24 1.65 4.42
C ASP A 23 1.09 1.00 3.34
N THR A 24 0.44 0.49 2.30
CA THR A 24 1.10 -0.14 1.16
C THR A 24 1.47 0.85 0.06
N PHE A 25 1.06 2.12 0.18
CA PHE A 25 1.42 3.19 -0.73
C PHE A 25 2.67 3.94 -0.27
N GLY A 26 2.71 4.38 1.01
CA GLY A 26 3.87 5.05 1.60
C GLY A 26 4.11 6.45 1.05
N GLY A 27 3.06 7.26 0.96
CA GLY A 27 3.10 8.65 0.50
C GLY A 27 2.83 9.66 1.61
N GLU A 28 3.18 10.94 1.37
CA GLU A 28 2.99 12.03 2.34
C GLU A 28 1.51 12.13 2.81
N GLY A 29 0.56 12.10 1.87
CA GLY A 29 -0.86 12.23 2.21
C GLY A 29 -1.41 11.05 3.00
N THR A 30 -0.98 9.81 2.70
CA THR A 30 -1.39 8.62 3.47
C THR A 30 -0.77 8.62 4.86
N ALA A 31 0.46 9.10 5.00
CA ALA A 31 1.12 9.22 6.30
C ALA A 31 0.43 10.25 7.21
N GLU A 32 0.06 11.41 6.66
CA GLU A 32 -0.68 12.43 7.40
C GLU A 32 -2.04 11.90 7.87
N LEU A 33 -2.81 11.30 6.97
CA LEU A 33 -4.10 10.70 7.27
C LEU A 33 -3.97 9.61 8.36
N ALA A 34 -2.94 8.77 8.27
CA ALA A 34 -2.69 7.69 9.22
C ALA A 34 -2.49 8.22 10.65
N VAL A 35 -1.59 9.19 10.85
CA VAL A 35 -1.28 9.68 12.20
C VAL A 35 -2.41 10.50 12.82
N GLN A 36 -3.25 11.13 11.99
CA GLN A 36 -4.43 11.86 12.46
C GLN A 36 -5.55 10.90 12.87
N SER A 37 -5.77 9.82 12.13
CA SER A 37 -6.88 8.88 12.35
C SER A 37 -6.63 7.85 13.43
N LEU A 38 -5.35 7.54 13.77
CA LEU A 38 -5.02 6.54 14.79
C LEU A 38 -5.49 6.94 16.18
N ALA A 39 -6.08 5.97 16.85
CA ALA A 39 -6.41 6.05 18.26
C ALA A 39 -5.14 6.03 19.14
N LYS A 40 -5.29 6.31 20.45
CA LYS A 40 -4.22 6.20 21.41
C LYS A 40 -3.68 4.77 21.46
N ALA A 41 -2.35 4.62 21.55
CA ALA A 41 -1.61 3.36 21.43
C ALA A 41 -1.70 2.68 20.05
N GLY A 42 -2.16 3.41 19.03
CA GLY A 42 -2.24 2.94 17.64
C GLY A 42 -0.86 2.74 17.01
N ARG A 43 -0.82 1.91 15.96
CA ARG A 43 0.40 1.53 15.24
C ARG A 43 0.26 1.89 13.76
N TYR A 44 1.23 2.60 13.23
CA TYR A 44 1.35 2.89 11.81
C TYR A 44 2.52 2.12 11.23
N LEU A 45 2.25 1.20 10.30
CA LEU A 45 3.22 0.38 9.61
C LEU A 45 3.32 0.83 8.15
N ILE A 46 4.50 1.31 7.74
CA ILE A 46 4.77 1.78 6.39
C ILE A 46 5.47 0.66 5.62
N VAL A 47 4.84 0.21 4.54
CA VAL A 47 5.34 -0.84 3.63
C VAL A 47 5.64 -0.25 2.25
N GLY A 48 4.79 0.67 1.79
CA GLY A 48 4.94 1.35 0.50
C GLY A 48 6.13 2.30 0.48
N GLN A 49 6.61 2.62 -0.72
CA GLN A 49 7.78 3.45 -0.97
C GLN A 49 7.50 4.50 -2.06
N HIS A 50 6.28 5.05 -2.09
CA HIS A 50 5.94 6.08 -3.06
C HIS A 50 6.84 7.33 -2.90
N GLY A 51 7.11 7.72 -1.63
CA GLY A 51 8.00 8.83 -1.31
C GLY A 51 7.28 10.04 -0.70
N GLY A 52 8.05 11.12 -0.52
CA GLY A 52 7.62 12.31 0.18
C GLY A 52 8.13 12.37 1.63
N ASP A 53 7.79 13.45 2.31
CA ASP A 53 8.23 13.70 3.69
C ASP A 53 7.14 13.32 4.68
N PHE A 54 7.53 12.68 5.77
CA PHE A 54 6.65 12.43 6.89
C PHE A 54 6.84 13.51 7.97
N LYS A 55 5.90 14.44 8.05
CA LYS A 55 5.93 15.55 9.02
C LYS A 55 4.84 15.36 10.06
N MET A 56 5.23 15.33 11.33
CA MET A 56 4.31 15.21 12.45
C MET A 56 4.88 15.91 13.68
N PRO A 57 4.05 16.57 14.52
CA PRO A 57 4.52 17.09 15.80
C PRO A 57 5.09 15.96 16.67
N LEU A 58 6.37 16.05 17.06
CA LEU A 58 7.03 14.98 17.80
C LEU A 58 6.31 14.63 19.11
N VAL A 59 5.67 15.61 19.72
CA VAL A 59 4.89 15.44 20.96
C VAL A 59 3.72 14.46 20.82
N TRP A 60 3.23 14.20 19.62
CA TRP A 60 2.14 13.23 19.42
C TRP A 60 2.56 11.79 19.72
N LEU A 61 3.84 11.45 19.53
CA LEU A 61 4.31 10.10 19.84
C LEU A 61 4.09 9.74 21.30
N PRO A 62 4.60 10.51 22.29
CA PRO A 62 4.35 10.21 23.71
C PRO A 62 2.89 10.47 24.13
N GLN A 63 2.24 11.54 23.65
CA GLN A 63 0.86 11.86 24.04
C GLN A 63 -0.13 10.79 23.60
N LYS A 64 0.03 10.26 22.39
CA LYS A 64 -0.80 9.18 21.86
C LYS A 64 -0.24 7.78 22.16
N ALA A 65 0.94 7.65 22.74
CA ALA A 65 1.67 6.37 22.87
C ALA A 65 1.74 5.62 21.53
N MET A 66 1.93 6.37 20.41
CA MET A 66 1.85 5.87 19.06
C MET A 66 3.15 5.18 18.66
N THR A 67 3.04 4.13 17.84
CA THR A 67 4.18 3.48 17.19
C THR A 67 4.15 3.76 15.69
N VAL A 68 5.27 4.26 15.14
CA VAL A 68 5.50 4.36 13.70
C VAL A 68 6.65 3.42 13.35
N ARG A 69 6.44 2.54 12.37
CA ARG A 69 7.44 1.53 11.99
C ARG A 69 7.45 1.32 10.48
N GLY A 70 8.65 1.28 9.90
CA GLY A 70 8.86 0.80 8.54
C GLY A 70 8.90 -0.74 8.48
N SER A 71 8.49 -1.29 7.35
CA SER A 71 8.65 -2.70 7.00
C SER A 71 9.50 -2.78 5.74
N HIS A 72 10.58 -3.53 5.81
CA HIS A 72 11.45 -3.75 4.66
C HIS A 72 11.27 -5.18 4.16
N VAL A 73 10.76 -5.30 2.94
CA VAL A 73 10.52 -6.56 2.20
C VAL A 73 10.25 -7.79 3.09
N GLY A 74 10.30 -8.97 2.51
CA GLY A 74 10.20 -10.24 3.23
C GLY A 74 11.53 -11.01 3.22
N ASN A 75 11.55 -12.13 3.92
CA ASN A 75 12.64 -13.09 3.88
C ASN A 75 12.23 -14.37 3.13
N SER A 76 13.19 -15.27 2.87
CA SER A 76 12.93 -16.50 2.13
C SER A 76 11.88 -17.42 2.80
N PRO A 77 11.86 -17.63 4.11
CA PRO A 77 10.79 -18.38 4.76
C PRO A 77 9.40 -17.79 4.53
N GLN A 78 9.24 -16.47 4.65
CA GLN A 78 7.96 -15.78 4.40
C GLN A 78 7.50 -15.95 2.94
N LEU A 79 8.43 -15.87 1.97
CA LEU A 79 8.11 -16.13 0.57
C LEU A 79 7.61 -17.58 0.37
N GLN A 80 8.26 -18.56 1.00
CA GLN A 80 7.83 -19.94 0.94
C GLN A 80 6.43 -20.16 1.52
N GLU A 81 6.09 -19.48 2.61
CA GLU A 81 4.73 -19.51 3.19
C GLU A 81 3.69 -18.92 2.23
N ILE A 82 3.99 -17.77 1.62
CA ILE A 82 3.10 -17.15 0.62
C ILE A 82 2.88 -18.10 -0.57
N ILE A 83 3.96 -18.76 -1.08
CA ILE A 83 3.83 -19.73 -2.17
C ILE A 83 2.93 -20.90 -1.77
N LYS A 84 3.03 -21.41 -0.54
CA LYS A 84 2.15 -22.47 -0.04
C LYS A 84 0.68 -22.01 -0.02
N LEU A 85 0.43 -20.80 0.47
CA LEU A 85 -0.93 -20.22 0.51
C LEU A 85 -1.53 -20.03 -0.89
N VAL A 86 -0.72 -19.60 -1.86
CA VAL A 86 -1.16 -19.50 -3.26
C VAL A 86 -1.49 -20.88 -3.83
N ARG A 87 -0.59 -21.87 -3.65
CA ARG A 87 -0.79 -23.24 -4.15
C ARG A 87 -1.99 -23.94 -3.53
N SER A 88 -2.32 -23.63 -2.29
CA SER A 88 -3.50 -24.19 -1.60
C SER A 88 -4.80 -23.45 -1.92
N GLY A 89 -4.79 -22.42 -2.78
CA GLY A 89 -5.96 -21.62 -3.12
C GLY A 89 -6.44 -20.67 -2.00
N GLN A 90 -5.68 -20.54 -0.92
CA GLN A 90 -6.05 -19.65 0.20
C GLN A 90 -5.77 -18.17 -0.08
N LEU A 91 -4.91 -17.88 -1.05
CA LEU A 91 -4.68 -16.53 -1.55
C LEU A 91 -5.24 -16.38 -2.97
N ARG A 92 -6.02 -15.32 -3.17
CA ARG A 92 -6.48 -14.95 -4.50
C ARG A 92 -5.28 -14.54 -5.34
N GLN A 93 -5.22 -15.05 -6.56
CA GLN A 93 -4.20 -14.62 -7.51
C GLN A 93 -4.39 -13.15 -7.87
N MET A 94 -3.28 -12.45 -8.00
CA MET A 94 -3.27 -11.06 -8.47
C MET A 94 -3.61 -11.05 -9.98
N PRO A 95 -4.46 -10.15 -10.46
CA PRO A 95 -4.71 -9.98 -11.88
C PRO A 95 -3.41 -9.67 -12.63
N ILE A 96 -3.22 -10.32 -13.76
CA ILE A 96 -2.08 -10.08 -14.66
C ILE A 96 -2.63 -9.67 -16.01
N ASP A 97 -2.18 -8.51 -16.49
CA ASP A 97 -2.44 -7.98 -17.82
C ASP A 97 -1.19 -8.19 -18.67
N ILE A 98 -1.30 -9.03 -19.70
CA ILE A 98 -0.17 -9.37 -20.58
C ILE A 98 -0.25 -8.48 -21.80
N ARG A 99 0.81 -7.72 -22.05
CA ARG A 99 0.92 -6.81 -23.19
C ARG A 99 2.19 -7.06 -24.00
N PRO A 100 2.18 -6.81 -25.32
CA PRO A 100 3.41 -6.82 -26.11
C PRO A 100 4.35 -5.70 -25.66
N LEU A 101 5.66 -5.92 -25.80
CA LEU A 101 6.67 -4.94 -25.38
C LEU A 101 6.54 -3.62 -26.14
N SER A 102 6.03 -3.63 -27.37
CA SER A 102 5.73 -2.43 -28.18
C SER A 102 4.73 -1.47 -27.49
N GLN A 103 3.89 -1.95 -26.57
CA GLN A 103 2.92 -1.13 -25.83
C GLN A 103 3.47 -0.56 -24.51
N ILE A 104 4.76 -0.58 -24.26
CA ILE A 104 5.33 -0.15 -22.99
C ILE A 104 4.98 1.29 -22.61
N ASN A 105 5.00 2.22 -23.57
CA ASN A 105 4.69 3.62 -23.31
C ASN A 105 3.22 3.83 -22.94
N GLU A 106 2.30 3.12 -23.59
CA GLU A 106 0.87 3.14 -23.25
C GLU A 106 0.63 2.57 -21.85
N ALA A 107 1.26 1.45 -21.55
CA ALA A 107 1.16 0.81 -20.25
C ALA A 107 1.70 1.68 -19.12
N MET A 108 2.79 2.42 -19.34
CA MET A 108 3.32 3.38 -18.37
C MET A 108 2.36 4.54 -18.12
N ASN A 109 1.73 5.07 -19.17
CA ASN A 109 0.70 6.10 -19.06
C ASN A 109 -0.53 5.59 -18.27
N ASP A 110 -0.96 4.35 -18.52
CA ASP A 110 -2.06 3.72 -17.79
C ASP A 110 -1.72 3.53 -16.30
N LEU A 111 -0.47 3.15 -16.00
CA LEU A 111 0.02 3.00 -14.63
C LEU A 111 0.02 4.36 -13.90
N GLU A 112 0.55 5.40 -14.53
CA GLU A 112 0.57 6.77 -13.98
C GLU A 112 -0.84 7.31 -13.76
N ALA A 113 -1.76 7.01 -14.68
CA ALA A 113 -3.16 7.39 -14.59
C ALA A 113 -3.98 6.55 -13.56
N GLY A 114 -3.36 5.57 -12.88
CA GLY A 114 -4.03 4.71 -11.89
C GLY A 114 -5.06 3.75 -12.49
N LYS A 115 -5.00 3.44 -13.78
CA LYS A 115 -5.94 2.56 -14.49
C LYS A 115 -5.60 1.07 -14.37
N VAL A 116 -4.42 0.75 -13.85
CA VAL A 116 -3.92 -0.63 -13.80
C VAL A 116 -4.35 -1.29 -12.50
N THR A 117 -5.06 -2.41 -12.61
CA THR A 117 -5.36 -3.28 -11.45
C THR A 117 -4.51 -4.54 -11.55
N GLY A 118 -3.66 -4.77 -10.54
CA GLY A 118 -2.73 -5.90 -10.53
C GLY A 118 -1.37 -5.59 -11.14
N ARG A 119 -0.93 -6.37 -12.12
CA ARG A 119 0.38 -6.23 -12.76
C ARG A 119 0.28 -6.29 -14.27
N ILE A 120 1.00 -5.40 -14.95
CA ILE A 120 1.29 -5.54 -16.38
C ILE A 120 2.57 -6.37 -16.52
N VAL A 121 2.52 -7.38 -17.36
CA VAL A 121 3.67 -8.21 -17.74
C VAL A 121 3.89 -8.05 -19.24
N PHE A 122 5.08 -7.64 -19.63
CA PHE A 122 5.43 -7.52 -21.04
C PHE A 122 6.00 -8.81 -21.58
N GLN A 123 5.51 -9.20 -22.75
CA GLN A 123 6.11 -10.26 -23.56
C GLN A 123 6.81 -9.64 -24.77
N PRO A 124 7.99 -10.15 -25.16
CA PRO A 124 8.58 -9.77 -26.45
C PRO A 124 7.62 -10.09 -27.59
N ASP A 125 7.53 -9.18 -28.58
CA ASP A 125 6.55 -9.27 -29.67
C ASP A 125 6.67 -10.59 -30.47
N GLU A 126 7.86 -11.15 -30.58
CA GLU A 126 8.15 -12.43 -31.23
C GLU A 126 7.52 -13.66 -30.53
N MET A 127 7.12 -13.54 -29.27
CA MET A 127 6.54 -14.62 -28.46
C MET A 127 5.00 -14.61 -28.43
N MET A 128 4.37 -13.69 -29.14
CA MET A 128 2.90 -13.55 -29.14
C MET A 128 2.22 -14.21 -30.36
N THR A 129 2.92 -15.04 -31.11
CA THR A 129 2.40 -15.79 -32.28
C THR A 129 1.75 -17.12 -31.89
#